data_183f2e3461b2960505c26f3b32ad650a
#
_entry.id   183f2e3461b2960505c26f3b32ad650a
#
_cell.length_a   1.000
_cell.length_b   1.000
_cell.length_c   1.000
_cell.angle_alpha   90.00
_cell.angle_beta   90.00
_cell.angle_gamma   90.00
#
_symmetry.space_group_name_H-M   'P 1'
#
loop_
_entity.id
_entity.type
_entity.pdbx_description
1 polymer ?
#
loop_
_entity_poly.entity_id
_entity_poly.type
_entity_poly.pdbx_seq_one_letter_code
_entity_poly.pdbx_strand_id
1 'polypeptide(L)'
;MGFLRATRQVFIRIQGVQHYLWRAVDQDGVVLDILVQERRDAKAAKRFFRRLLKGLQYVPRVIVTDKLRSYGVAQRQILPQVEHRQSRYLNNRAENSHRPTRRRERQMQRFKSPKQAQDFLSAHSFIYGHFRPCRHRLAASVYRTARTEAFNIWQQENCARHAS
;
A
#
# COMPACT_ATOMS: atom_id res chain seq x y z
N MET A 1 0.84 0.00 18.62
CA MET A 1 2.21 0.50 18.34
C MET A 1 2.71 -0.13 17.05
N GLY A 2 2.72 0.64 15.93
CA GLY A 2 2.75 0.07 14.60
C GLY A 2 4.15 -0.14 14.02
N PHE A 3 4.33 -1.31 13.45
CA PHE A 3 5.42 -1.65 12.54
C PHE A 3 5.00 -1.25 11.13
N LEU A 4 5.78 -0.43 10.45
CA LEU A 4 5.51 0.01 9.10
C LEU A 4 6.54 -0.56 8.14
N ARG A 5 6.09 -1.09 7.03
CA ARG A 5 6.97 -1.55 5.94
C ARG A 5 6.71 -0.73 4.69
N ALA A 6 7.69 0.07 4.30
CA ALA A 6 7.66 0.73 3.00
C ALA A 6 8.34 -0.16 1.98
N THR A 7 7.62 -0.49 0.92
CA THR A 7 8.04 -1.53 0.00
C THR A 7 8.90 -1.05 -1.13
N ARG A 8 9.58 -2.03 -1.70
CA ARG A 8 10.24 -1.98 -2.98
C ARG A 8 9.31 -1.41 -4.06
N GLN A 9 9.81 -0.44 -4.76
CA GLN A 9 9.13 0.20 -5.85
C GLN A 9 8.89 -0.78 -6.99
N VAL A 10 7.63 -1.00 -7.27
CA VAL A 10 7.21 -1.59 -8.54
C VAL A 10 7.09 -0.44 -9.51
N PHE A 11 7.65 -0.58 -10.69
CA PHE A 11 7.41 0.39 -11.76
C PHE A 11 6.20 -0.03 -12.59
N ILE A 12 5.44 0.96 -13.03
CA ILE A 12 4.36 0.83 -14.03
C ILE A 12 4.70 1.71 -15.22
N ARG A 13 4.30 1.30 -16.41
CA ARG A 13 4.45 2.14 -17.61
C ARG A 13 3.12 2.76 -17.96
N ILE A 14 3.11 4.08 -18.11
CA ILE A 14 1.93 4.87 -18.48
C ILE A 14 2.31 5.65 -19.73
N GLN A 15 1.66 5.39 -20.85
CA GLN A 15 1.98 6.01 -22.15
C GLN A 15 3.48 5.93 -22.52
N GLY A 16 4.11 4.79 -22.24
CA GLY A 16 5.54 4.59 -22.50
C GLY A 16 6.48 5.14 -21.42
N VAL A 17 6.03 6.04 -20.55
CA VAL A 17 6.82 6.63 -19.48
C VAL A 17 6.79 5.75 -18.24
N GLN A 18 7.97 5.53 -17.64
CA GLN A 18 8.11 4.74 -16.42
C GLN A 18 7.73 5.56 -15.18
N HIS A 19 6.80 5.03 -14.40
CA HIS A 19 6.40 5.56 -13.10
C HIS A 19 6.74 4.56 -11.99
N TYR A 20 6.97 5.05 -10.78
CA TYR A 20 7.29 4.25 -9.60
C TYR A 20 6.13 4.21 -8.65
N LEU A 21 5.79 3.02 -8.21
CA LEU A 21 4.73 2.78 -7.24
C LEU A 21 5.34 2.64 -5.85
N TRP A 22 5.10 3.63 -5.01
CA TRP A 22 5.44 3.62 -3.60
C TRP A 22 4.29 3.05 -2.81
N ARG A 23 4.56 2.13 -1.91
CA ARG A 23 3.52 1.48 -1.12
C ARG A 23 3.98 1.29 0.31
N ALA A 24 3.12 1.56 1.27
CA ALA A 24 3.30 1.20 2.65
C ALA A 24 2.31 0.12 3.07
N VAL A 25 2.77 -0.81 3.86
CA VAL A 25 1.95 -1.84 4.49
C VAL A 25 2.26 -1.92 5.98
N ASP A 26 1.30 -2.32 6.77
CA ASP A 26 1.49 -2.61 8.18
C ASP A 26 2.20 -3.97 8.41
N GLN A 27 2.31 -4.37 9.65
CA GLN A 27 2.87 -5.66 10.05
C GLN A 27 2.07 -6.85 9.52
N ASP A 28 0.79 -6.65 9.21
CA ASP A 28 -0.14 -7.67 8.75
C ASP A 28 -0.23 -7.76 7.24
N GLY A 29 0.41 -6.81 6.54
CA GLY A 29 0.43 -6.72 5.09
C GLY A 29 -0.77 -5.95 4.52
N VAL A 30 -1.54 -5.28 5.38
CA VAL A 30 -2.60 -4.37 4.96
C VAL A 30 -1.98 -3.12 4.36
N VAL A 31 -2.47 -2.71 3.22
CA VAL A 31 -1.97 -1.52 2.52
C VAL A 31 -2.46 -0.27 3.21
N LEU A 32 -1.53 0.55 3.67
CA LEU A 32 -1.79 1.79 4.38
C LEU A 32 -1.86 2.98 3.41
N ASP A 33 -0.95 3.03 2.45
CA ASP A 33 -0.95 4.08 1.42
C ASP A 33 -0.23 3.62 0.16
N ILE A 34 -0.61 4.22 -0.98
CA ILE A 34 0.00 4.05 -2.29
C ILE A 34 0.21 5.41 -2.93
N LEU A 35 1.39 5.61 -3.54
CA LEU A 35 1.70 6.83 -4.27
C LEU A 35 2.41 6.50 -5.59
N VAL A 36 1.85 6.99 -6.70
CA VAL A 36 2.46 6.91 -8.04
C VAL A 36 3.29 8.17 -8.28
N GLN A 37 4.55 8.01 -8.66
CA GLN A 37 5.46 9.12 -8.96
C GLN A 37 6.38 8.78 -10.11
N GLU A 38 6.78 9.82 -10.88
CA GLU A 38 7.71 9.66 -12.01
C GLU A 38 9.16 9.46 -11.56
N ARG A 39 9.52 9.93 -10.38
CA ARG A 39 10.89 9.89 -9.87
C ARG A 39 11.04 8.99 -8.66
N ARG A 40 12.29 8.51 -8.48
CA ARG A 40 12.71 7.62 -7.40
C ARG A 40 13.79 8.26 -6.52
N ASP A 41 13.72 9.54 -6.33
CA ASP A 41 14.69 10.34 -5.57
C ASP A 41 14.25 10.55 -4.11
N ALA A 42 15.11 11.24 -3.34
CA ALA A 42 14.83 11.58 -1.95
C ALA A 42 13.61 12.51 -1.80
N LYS A 43 13.33 13.34 -2.81
CA LYS A 43 12.18 14.25 -2.83
C LYS A 43 10.86 13.47 -2.92
N ALA A 44 10.84 12.44 -3.77
CA ALA A 44 9.73 11.51 -3.90
C ALA A 44 9.50 10.70 -2.62
N ALA A 45 10.57 10.20 -1.99
CA ALA A 45 10.50 9.49 -0.73
C ALA A 45 9.95 10.36 0.42
N LYS A 46 10.40 11.63 0.51
CA LYS A 46 9.88 12.60 1.49
C LYS A 46 8.39 12.89 1.29
N ARG A 47 7.96 13.08 0.04
CA ARG A 47 6.54 13.28 -0.29
C ARG A 47 5.71 12.09 0.15
N PHE A 48 6.19 10.88 -0.12
CA PHE A 48 5.53 9.65 0.28
C PHE A 48 5.40 9.53 1.81
N PHE A 49 6.48 9.74 2.58
CA PHE A 49 6.41 9.68 4.04
C PHE A 49 5.50 10.75 4.65
N ARG A 50 5.54 11.99 4.16
CA ARG A 50 4.64 13.05 4.64
C ARG A 50 3.17 12.69 4.41
N ARG A 51 2.84 12.19 3.23
CA ARG A 51 1.48 11.74 2.90
C ARG A 51 1.05 10.59 3.80
N LEU A 52 1.90 9.59 3.95
CA LEU A 52 1.65 8.42 4.78
C LEU A 52 1.38 8.79 6.24
N LEU A 53 2.22 9.65 6.84
CA LEU A 53 2.05 10.10 8.23
C LEU A 53 0.77 10.91 8.43
N LYS A 54 0.41 11.73 7.45
CA LYS A 54 -0.86 12.47 7.49
C LYS A 54 -2.07 11.52 7.50
N GLY A 55 -2.00 10.43 6.77
CA GLY A 55 -3.05 9.41 6.74
C GLY A 55 -3.10 8.55 8.00
N LEU A 56 -1.95 8.23 8.59
CA LEU A 56 -1.86 7.36 9.76
C LEU A 56 -2.27 8.05 11.07
N GLN A 57 -2.15 9.36 11.17
CA GLN A 57 -2.39 10.13 12.40
C GLN A 57 -1.56 9.69 13.63
N TYR A 58 -0.57 8.82 13.44
CA TYR A 58 0.39 8.41 14.47
C TYR A 58 1.77 8.18 13.86
N VAL A 59 2.81 8.22 14.71
CA VAL A 59 4.19 7.95 14.30
C VAL A 59 4.49 6.46 14.54
N PRO A 60 4.93 5.69 13.53
CA PRO A 60 5.30 4.30 13.69
C PRO A 60 6.57 4.18 14.55
N ARG A 61 6.70 3.11 15.33
CA ARG A 61 7.90 2.84 16.13
C ARG A 61 9.08 2.39 15.26
N VAL A 62 8.81 1.60 14.23
CA VAL A 62 9.83 1.04 13.34
C VAL A 62 9.38 1.17 11.90
N ILE A 63 10.28 1.60 11.03
CA ILE A 63 10.09 1.58 9.57
C ILE A 63 11.08 0.58 8.98
N VAL A 64 10.55 -0.36 8.20
CA VAL A 64 11.35 -1.29 7.40
C VAL A 64 11.29 -0.86 5.94
N THR A 65 12.43 -0.65 5.31
CA THR A 65 12.51 -0.33 3.87
C THR A 65 13.48 -1.29 3.16
N ASP A 66 13.45 -1.26 1.83
CA ASP A 66 14.55 -1.81 1.06
C ASP A 66 15.82 -0.95 1.22
N LYS A 67 16.92 -1.37 0.59
CA LYS A 67 18.21 -0.68 0.66
C LYS A 67 18.30 0.57 -0.23
N LEU A 68 17.18 1.16 -0.66
CA LEU A 68 17.18 2.35 -1.48
C LEU A 68 17.65 3.57 -0.68
N ARG A 69 18.71 4.23 -1.14
CA ARG A 69 19.33 5.38 -0.47
C ARG A 69 18.35 6.52 -0.18
N SER A 70 17.37 6.74 -1.07
CA SER A 70 16.35 7.79 -0.92
C SER A 70 15.48 7.62 0.33
N TYR A 71 15.21 6.38 0.77
CA TYR A 71 14.49 6.13 2.02
C TYR A 71 15.27 6.57 3.25
N GLY A 72 16.58 6.25 3.30
CA GLY A 72 17.42 6.66 4.44
C GLY A 72 17.53 8.18 4.57
N VAL A 73 17.63 8.91 3.44
CA VAL A 73 17.65 10.38 3.44
C VAL A 73 16.30 10.94 3.91
N ALA A 74 15.21 10.41 3.40
CA ALA A 74 13.87 10.87 3.75
C ALA A 74 13.51 10.57 5.22
N GLN A 75 13.88 9.38 5.72
CA GLN A 75 13.63 8.98 7.10
C GLN A 75 14.36 9.91 8.09
N ARG A 76 15.66 10.16 7.89
CA ARG A 76 16.44 11.05 8.77
C ARG A 76 15.88 12.46 8.87
N GLN A 77 15.24 12.96 7.81
CA GLN A 77 14.69 14.33 7.79
C GLN A 77 13.25 14.44 8.27
N ILE A 78 12.45 13.39 8.11
CA ILE A 78 11.02 13.42 8.44
C ILE A 78 10.72 12.67 9.73
N LEU A 79 11.47 11.61 10.01
CA LEU A 79 11.25 10.69 11.13
C LEU A 79 12.55 10.35 11.84
N PRO A 80 13.34 11.34 12.33
CA PRO A 80 14.67 11.11 12.91
C PRO A 80 14.63 10.19 14.13
N GLN A 81 13.55 10.18 14.90
CA GLN A 81 13.39 9.38 16.11
C GLN A 81 12.85 7.97 15.86
N VAL A 82 12.49 7.63 14.62
CA VAL A 82 11.93 6.33 14.28
C VAL A 82 13.05 5.36 13.90
N GLU A 83 13.04 4.18 14.46
CA GLU A 83 13.98 3.14 14.10
C GLU A 83 13.83 2.75 12.62
N HIS A 84 14.91 2.87 11.87
CA HIS A 84 14.93 2.54 10.45
C HIS A 84 15.71 1.26 10.19
N ARG A 85 15.01 0.21 9.79
CA ARG A 85 15.61 -1.08 9.41
C ARG A 85 15.63 -1.21 7.90
N GLN A 86 16.83 -1.32 7.33
CA GLN A 86 17.04 -1.56 5.92
C GLN A 86 17.30 -3.06 5.68
N SER A 87 16.31 -3.79 5.21
CA SER A 87 16.44 -5.22 4.96
C SER A 87 15.65 -5.66 3.75
N ARG A 88 16.31 -6.39 2.85
CA ARG A 88 15.68 -7.01 1.71
C ARG A 88 14.71 -8.13 2.13
N TYR A 89 15.07 -8.91 3.13
CA TYR A 89 14.31 -10.10 3.56
C TYR A 89 13.09 -9.74 4.41
N LEU A 90 13.18 -8.74 5.28
CA LEU A 90 12.06 -8.31 6.11
C LEU A 90 10.93 -7.66 5.29
N ASN A 91 11.18 -7.40 4.02
CA ASN A 91 10.24 -6.71 3.13
C ASN A 91 9.41 -7.66 2.23
N ASN A 92 9.62 -8.98 2.29
CA ASN A 92 8.96 -9.96 1.44
C ASN A 92 7.41 -9.93 1.53
N ARG A 93 6.86 -9.65 2.72
CA ARG A 93 5.39 -9.52 2.89
C ARG A 93 4.84 -8.35 2.09
N ALA A 94 5.57 -7.27 2.09
CA ALA A 94 5.23 -6.10 1.35
C ALA A 94 5.36 -6.32 -0.17
N GLU A 95 6.34 -7.09 -0.63
CA GLU A 95 6.47 -7.49 -2.04
C GLU A 95 5.28 -8.35 -2.50
N ASN A 96 4.81 -9.27 -1.67
CA ASN A 96 3.65 -10.10 -1.99
C ASN A 96 2.36 -9.27 -2.12
N SER A 97 2.25 -8.14 -1.45
CA SER A 97 1.09 -7.25 -1.55
C SER A 97 0.91 -6.62 -2.95
N HIS A 98 1.95 -6.61 -3.78
CA HIS A 98 1.89 -6.10 -5.16
C HIS A 98 1.31 -7.10 -6.17
N ARG A 99 1.29 -8.40 -5.86
CA ARG A 99 0.84 -9.43 -6.81
C ARG A 99 -0.59 -9.22 -7.33
N PRO A 100 -1.60 -8.92 -6.47
CA PRO A 100 -2.95 -8.67 -6.94
C PRO A 100 -3.05 -7.46 -7.87
N THR A 101 -2.34 -6.39 -7.52
CA THR A 101 -2.30 -5.16 -8.31
C THR A 101 -1.70 -5.41 -9.69
N ARG A 102 -0.58 -6.12 -9.79
CA ARG A 102 0.04 -6.46 -11.08
C ARG A 102 -0.83 -7.34 -11.96
N ARG A 103 -1.53 -8.30 -11.34
CA ARG A 103 -2.47 -9.15 -12.07
C ARG A 103 -3.58 -8.33 -12.69
N ARG A 104 -4.14 -7.41 -11.91
CA ARG A 104 -5.23 -6.53 -12.37
C ARG A 104 -4.77 -5.52 -13.42
N GLU A 105 -3.60 -4.92 -13.26
CA GLU A 105 -2.99 -4.01 -14.24
C GLU A 105 -2.86 -4.66 -15.63
N ARG A 106 -2.41 -5.91 -15.69
CA ARG A 106 -2.32 -6.66 -16.95
C ARG A 106 -3.71 -6.88 -17.59
N GLN A 107 -4.73 -7.18 -16.79
CA GLN A 107 -6.09 -7.39 -17.26
C GLN A 107 -6.73 -6.10 -17.80
N MET A 108 -6.35 -4.94 -17.26
CA MET A 108 -6.88 -3.63 -17.65
C MET A 108 -6.19 -3.00 -18.87
N GLN A 109 -5.26 -3.69 -19.52
CA GLN A 109 -4.54 -3.21 -20.71
C GLN A 109 -3.83 -1.85 -20.53
N ARG A 110 -3.27 -1.59 -19.34
CA ARG A 110 -2.47 -0.41 -18.97
C ARG A 110 -3.29 0.82 -18.55
N PHE A 111 -2.62 1.72 -17.86
CA PHE A 111 -3.19 3.01 -17.43
C PHE A 111 -2.98 4.08 -18.52
N LYS A 112 -3.98 4.95 -18.67
CA LYS A 112 -3.94 6.08 -19.62
C LYS A 112 -3.32 7.34 -19.01
N SER A 113 -3.28 7.48 -17.69
CA SER A 113 -2.66 8.63 -17.01
C SER A 113 -2.17 8.27 -15.61
N PRO A 114 -1.21 9.03 -15.04
CA PRO A 114 -0.76 8.86 -13.66
C PRO A 114 -1.89 9.03 -12.65
N LYS A 115 -2.82 9.97 -12.91
CA LYS A 115 -3.98 10.18 -12.05
C LYS A 115 -4.90 8.97 -12.04
N GLN A 116 -5.24 8.43 -13.21
CA GLN A 116 -6.05 7.20 -13.30
C GLN A 116 -5.37 6.03 -12.57
N ALA A 117 -4.06 5.88 -12.72
CA ALA A 117 -3.30 4.86 -12.01
C ALA A 117 -3.36 5.06 -10.48
N GLN A 118 -3.22 6.30 -10.01
CA GLN A 118 -3.29 6.62 -8.58
C GLN A 118 -4.67 6.32 -8.00
N ASP A 119 -5.73 6.79 -8.65
CA ASP A 119 -7.11 6.61 -8.20
C ASP A 119 -7.49 5.13 -8.17
N PHE A 120 -7.17 4.40 -9.25
CA PHE A 120 -7.41 2.96 -9.32
C PHE A 120 -6.66 2.19 -8.24
N LEU A 121 -5.36 2.44 -8.07
CA LEU A 121 -4.52 1.70 -7.13
C LEU A 121 -4.95 1.95 -5.68
N SER A 122 -5.37 3.17 -5.36
CA SER A 122 -5.90 3.54 -4.05
C SER A 122 -7.19 2.78 -3.76
N ALA A 123 -8.17 2.86 -4.65
CA ALA A 123 -9.46 2.17 -4.52
C ALA A 123 -9.30 0.64 -4.50
N HIS A 124 -8.53 0.08 -5.45
CA HIS A 124 -8.30 -1.36 -5.53
C HIS A 124 -7.64 -1.93 -4.28
N SER A 125 -6.69 -1.21 -3.68
CA SER A 125 -6.02 -1.67 -2.47
C SER A 125 -6.95 -1.71 -1.27
N PHE A 126 -7.82 -0.72 -1.14
CA PHE A 126 -8.84 -0.66 -0.10
C PHE A 126 -9.85 -1.80 -0.25
N ILE A 127 -10.44 -1.94 -1.43
CA ILE A 127 -11.42 -2.99 -1.75
C ILE A 127 -10.80 -4.39 -1.56
N TYR A 128 -9.58 -4.58 -2.06
CA TYR A 128 -8.88 -5.86 -1.92
C TYR A 128 -8.61 -6.22 -0.47
N GLY A 129 -8.21 -5.25 0.36
CA GLY A 129 -7.99 -5.44 1.79
C GLY A 129 -9.28 -5.79 2.53
N HIS A 130 -10.37 -5.11 2.20
CA HIS A 130 -11.69 -5.33 2.80
C HIS A 130 -12.19 -6.77 2.58
N PHE A 131 -12.11 -7.29 1.35
CA PHE A 131 -12.60 -8.64 1.02
C PHE A 131 -11.60 -9.77 1.26
N ARG A 132 -10.37 -9.46 1.65
CA ARG A 132 -9.31 -10.44 1.92
C ARG A 132 -8.59 -10.15 3.22
N PRO A 133 -9.24 -10.39 4.37
CA PRO A 133 -8.58 -10.29 5.67
C PRO A 133 -7.38 -11.23 5.73
N CYS A 134 -6.43 -10.97 6.61
CA CYS A 134 -5.13 -11.64 6.70
C CYS A 134 -5.23 -13.17 6.84
N ARG A 135 -5.40 -13.88 5.74
CA ARG A 135 -5.61 -15.34 5.68
C ARG A 135 -4.54 -16.14 6.43
N HIS A 136 -3.29 -15.68 6.42
CA HIS A 136 -2.16 -16.37 7.05
C HIS A 136 -2.18 -16.37 8.58
N ARG A 137 -3.10 -15.61 9.20
CA ARG A 137 -3.26 -15.50 10.65
C ARG A 137 -4.58 -16.09 11.16
N LEU A 138 -5.47 -16.45 10.27
CA LEU A 138 -6.82 -16.89 10.60
C LEU A 138 -7.00 -18.36 10.28
N ALA A 139 -7.65 -19.10 11.17
CA ALA A 139 -8.17 -20.42 10.86
C ALA A 139 -9.16 -20.33 9.69
N ALA A 140 -9.32 -21.41 8.93
CA ALA A 140 -10.16 -21.39 7.73
C ALA A 140 -11.63 -21.02 8.00
N SER A 141 -12.18 -21.44 9.15
CA SER A 141 -13.53 -21.06 9.60
C SER A 141 -13.62 -19.55 9.85
N VAL A 142 -12.72 -19.01 10.66
CA VAL A 142 -12.68 -17.58 11.01
C VAL A 142 -12.50 -16.71 9.76
N TYR A 143 -11.63 -17.15 8.82
CA TYR A 143 -11.46 -16.46 7.55
C TYR A 143 -12.75 -16.40 6.73
N ARG A 144 -13.50 -17.52 6.66
CA ARG A 144 -14.80 -17.54 5.96
C ARG A 144 -15.81 -16.61 6.59
N THR A 145 -15.95 -16.64 7.92
CA THR A 145 -16.84 -15.75 8.65
C THR A 145 -16.49 -14.27 8.41
N ALA A 146 -15.25 -13.88 8.60
CA ALA A 146 -14.80 -12.51 8.37
C ALA A 146 -15.04 -12.04 6.92
N ARG A 147 -14.91 -12.94 5.96
CA ARG A 147 -15.18 -12.64 4.55
C ARG A 147 -16.67 -12.47 4.28
N THR A 148 -17.52 -13.31 4.85
CA THR A 148 -18.99 -13.17 4.76
C THR A 148 -19.45 -11.84 5.38
N GLU A 149 -18.92 -11.48 6.53
CA GLU A 149 -19.20 -10.22 7.19
C GLU A 149 -18.78 -9.01 6.33
N ALA A 150 -17.62 -9.06 5.70
CA ALA A 150 -17.19 -8.03 4.78
C ALA A 150 -18.14 -7.83 3.59
N PHE A 151 -18.71 -8.92 3.06
CA PHE A 151 -19.75 -8.84 2.01
C PHE A 151 -21.06 -8.27 2.53
N ASN A 152 -21.49 -8.63 3.73
CA ASN A 152 -22.70 -8.11 4.32
C ASN A 152 -22.60 -6.59 4.56
N ILE A 153 -21.49 -6.12 5.14
CA ILE A 153 -21.21 -4.69 5.31
C ILE A 153 -21.25 -3.96 3.96
N TRP A 154 -20.59 -4.53 2.95
CA TRP A 154 -20.57 -3.94 1.61
C TRP A 154 -21.98 -3.84 1.01
N GLN A 155 -22.82 -4.85 1.18
CA GLN A 155 -24.21 -4.81 0.71
C GLN A 155 -25.02 -3.74 1.44
N GLN A 156 -24.93 -3.67 2.78
CA GLN A 156 -25.64 -2.67 3.57
C GLN A 156 -25.29 -1.23 3.15
N GLU A 157 -24.02 -0.93 2.98
CA GLU A 157 -23.54 0.39 2.55
C GLU A 157 -24.00 0.75 1.13
N ASN A 158 -24.09 -0.22 0.23
CA ASN A 158 -24.57 0.03 -1.13
C ASN A 158 -26.11 0.14 -1.18
N CYS A 159 -26.86 -0.64 -0.42
CA CYS A 159 -28.31 -0.52 -0.35
C CYS A 159 -28.76 0.80 0.28
N ALA A 160 -28.07 1.27 1.32
CA ALA A 160 -28.38 2.54 1.96
C ALA A 160 -28.23 3.75 1.03
N ARG A 161 -27.31 3.68 0.05
CA ARG A 161 -27.08 4.75 -0.94
C ARG A 161 -28.11 4.79 -2.07
N HIS A 162 -28.86 3.71 -2.28
CA HIS A 162 -29.92 3.66 -3.30
C HIS A 162 -31.32 3.97 -2.75
N ALA A 163 -31.44 4.14 -1.43
CA ALA A 163 -32.71 4.45 -0.74
C ALA A 163 -32.86 5.95 -0.43
N SER A 164 -31.95 6.80 -0.85
CA SER A 164 -31.98 8.27 -0.74
C SER A 164 -31.98 8.89 -2.13
#